data_b5f1b88d96cf5f1245b8af5e6fae0abf
#
_entry.id   b5f1b88d96cf5f1245b8af5e6fae0abf
#
_cell.length_a   1.000
_cell.length_b   1.000
_cell.length_c   1.000
_cell.angle_alpha   90.00
_cell.angle_beta   90.00
_cell.angle_gamma   90.00
#
_symmetry.space_group_name_H-M   'P 1'
#
loop_
_entity.id
_entity.type
_entity.pdbx_description
1 polymer ?
#
loop_
_entity_poly.entity_id
_entity_poly.type
_entity_poly.pdbx_seq_one_letter_code
_entity_poly.pdbx_strand_id
1 'polypeptide(L)'
;DPEGDRVTGSADAIVVLNAGSSSIKFSTFRRAGRGLERELRGQVSGLGTVPRLTAKRGGAPIVDRTLSAEGLGHAEALDILLEFVRAELHGEVLAGVGHRVVHGGLEFMEPTRVDAAILERLARYVPLAPLHQPHNLAAIRLMLERLPGVPEIACFDTAFHRTVPEVAQLFALPPRFAAAGVRRYGFHGLSYEYVASVLPSLDVRAAAGRTVVFHLGNGASMAALQGGRSIGTTMGFTAIEGLPMGTRTGSLDPGVLLFMFDELGMSVREVERLLYHESGLLGLSGLSSDMRDLLASDAAPARLAVDVFCYRARRELGSLAAALGGLDAIVFTAGIGENQPEIRARICRDAEWLGV
;
A
#
# COMPACT_ATOMS: atom_id res chain seq x y z
N ASP A 1 49.89 -16.28 -20.17
CA ASP A 1 49.05 -16.53 -19.00
C ASP A 1 48.00 -15.45 -18.91
N PRO A 2 46.71 -15.77 -19.02
CA PRO A 2 45.63 -14.87 -18.68
C PRO A 2 45.13 -15.25 -17.29
N GLU A 3 45.64 -14.62 -16.26
CA GLU A 3 44.97 -14.61 -14.96
C GLU A 3 43.70 -13.81 -15.07
N GLY A 4 42.63 -14.55 -15.27
CA GLY A 4 41.27 -14.02 -15.23
C GLY A 4 40.97 -13.41 -13.86
N ASP A 5 40.64 -12.15 -13.90
CA ASP A 5 40.08 -11.35 -12.82
C ASP A 5 38.83 -12.09 -12.30
N ARG A 6 38.98 -12.89 -11.26
CA ARG A 6 37.86 -13.41 -10.48
C ARG A 6 37.29 -12.23 -9.69
N VAL A 7 36.38 -11.53 -10.29
CA VAL A 7 35.44 -10.70 -9.55
C VAL A 7 34.71 -11.63 -8.59
N THR A 8 35.23 -11.73 -7.37
CA THR A 8 34.51 -12.30 -6.24
C THR A 8 33.30 -11.38 -6.02
N GLY A 9 32.19 -11.73 -6.63
CA GLY A 9 30.95 -11.00 -6.45
C GLY A 9 30.55 -11.11 -4.98
N SER A 10 30.77 -10.05 -4.21
CA SER A 10 30.04 -9.86 -2.97
C SER A 10 28.56 -9.84 -3.37
N ALA A 11 27.77 -10.70 -2.79
CA ALA A 11 26.33 -10.70 -3.04
C ALA A 11 25.77 -9.39 -2.47
N ASP A 12 25.46 -8.44 -3.36
CA ASP A 12 24.95 -7.14 -2.98
C ASP A 12 23.53 -7.29 -2.44
N ALA A 13 23.31 -6.89 -1.19
CA ALA A 13 22.01 -6.91 -0.55
C ALA A 13 21.25 -5.61 -0.81
N ILE A 14 19.95 -5.71 -0.99
CA ILE A 14 19.03 -4.57 -1.07
C ILE A 14 18.08 -4.64 0.12
N VAL A 15 17.88 -3.53 0.81
CA VAL A 15 16.87 -3.39 1.86
C VAL A 15 15.67 -2.62 1.29
N VAL A 16 14.46 -3.09 1.56
CA VAL A 16 13.23 -2.39 1.22
C VAL A 16 12.51 -2.01 2.51
N LEU A 17 12.15 -0.73 2.64
CA LEU A 17 11.49 -0.15 3.80
C LEU A 17 10.09 0.35 3.46
N ASN A 18 9.16 0.11 4.38
CA ASN A 18 7.82 0.68 4.37
C ASN A 18 7.52 1.25 5.76
N ALA A 19 7.79 2.54 5.94
CA ALA A 19 7.56 3.26 7.19
C ALA A 19 6.14 3.80 7.24
N GLY A 20 5.33 3.25 8.16
CA GLY A 20 4.00 3.75 8.51
C GLY A 20 4.00 4.49 9.84
N SER A 21 2.85 5.00 10.27
CA SER A 21 2.70 5.76 11.52
C SER A 21 3.04 4.95 12.78
N SER A 22 2.68 3.66 12.81
CA SER A 22 2.82 2.79 13.99
C SER A 22 3.77 1.61 13.80
N SER A 23 4.39 1.49 12.61
CA SER A 23 5.30 0.37 12.32
C SER A 23 6.22 0.67 11.14
N ILE A 24 7.38 0.03 11.13
CA ILE A 24 8.30 0.01 10.01
C ILE A 24 8.46 -1.45 9.58
N LYS A 25 8.03 -1.74 8.34
CA LYS A 25 8.21 -3.06 7.72
C LYS A 25 9.44 -3.05 6.85
N PHE A 26 10.16 -4.17 6.81
CA PHE A 26 11.33 -4.32 5.96
C PHE A 26 11.39 -5.69 5.30
N SER A 27 12.11 -5.75 4.19
CA SER A 27 12.58 -6.99 3.58
C SER A 27 13.99 -6.80 3.05
N THR A 28 14.79 -7.86 3.06
CA THR A 28 16.09 -7.88 2.38
C THR A 28 16.01 -8.80 1.18
N PHE A 29 16.70 -8.40 0.13
CA PHE A 29 16.80 -9.15 -1.12
C PHE A 29 18.24 -9.29 -1.52
N ARG A 30 18.57 -10.44 -2.13
CA ARG A 30 19.85 -10.69 -2.78
C ARG A 30 19.65 -10.82 -4.28
N ARG A 31 20.67 -10.47 -5.03
CA ARG A 31 20.68 -10.70 -6.46
C ARG A 31 20.85 -12.19 -6.74
N ALA A 32 19.89 -12.77 -7.46
CA ALA A 32 19.90 -14.17 -7.88
C ALA A 32 19.80 -14.21 -9.42
N GLY A 33 20.93 -14.35 -10.09
CA GLY A 33 20.98 -14.27 -11.55
C GLY A 33 20.48 -12.93 -12.08
N ARG A 34 19.36 -12.95 -12.83
CA ARG A 34 18.70 -11.73 -13.35
C ARG A 34 17.58 -11.22 -12.44
N GLY A 35 17.26 -11.89 -11.34
CA GLY A 35 16.20 -11.55 -10.42
C GLY A 35 16.71 -11.18 -9.04
N LEU A 36 15.75 -11.00 -8.14
CA LEU A 36 15.97 -10.77 -6.71
C LEU A 36 15.30 -11.90 -5.92
N GLU A 37 16.02 -12.45 -4.96
CA GLU A 37 15.50 -13.43 -4.01
C GLU A 37 15.35 -12.77 -2.65
N ARG A 38 14.15 -12.90 -2.05
CA ARG A 38 13.88 -12.36 -0.72
C ARG A 38 14.48 -13.27 0.34
N GLU A 39 15.37 -12.72 1.14
CA GLU A 39 16.01 -13.44 2.23
C GLU A 39 15.31 -13.25 3.57
N LEU A 40 15.08 -12.00 3.95
CA LEU A 40 14.45 -11.63 5.21
C LEU A 40 13.14 -10.86 4.97
N ARG A 41 12.24 -11.01 5.91
CA ARG A 41 11.05 -10.16 6.04
C ARG A 41 10.75 -9.93 7.50
N GLY A 42 10.55 -8.69 7.91
CA GLY A 42 10.24 -8.37 9.30
C GLY A 42 9.60 -7.01 9.47
N GLN A 43 9.42 -6.64 10.73
CA GLN A 43 8.89 -5.34 11.13
C GLN A 43 9.28 -4.97 12.55
N VAL A 44 9.33 -3.66 12.80
CA VAL A 44 9.19 -3.08 14.13
C VAL A 44 7.78 -2.52 14.21
N SER A 45 6.94 -3.04 15.09
CA SER A 45 5.54 -2.63 15.29
C SER A 45 5.34 -2.06 16.69
N GLY A 46 4.18 -1.42 16.91
CA GLY A 46 3.84 -0.84 18.22
C GLY A 46 4.65 0.41 18.56
N LEU A 47 5.06 1.19 17.56
CA LEU A 47 5.75 2.47 17.78
C LEU A 47 4.84 3.41 18.60
N GLY A 48 5.43 4.05 19.61
CA GLY A 48 4.71 4.89 20.56
C GLY A 48 3.90 4.15 21.63
N THR A 49 3.88 2.80 21.59
CA THR A 49 3.20 1.95 22.58
C THR A 49 4.15 0.88 23.11
N VAL A 50 3.91 -0.39 22.82
CA VAL A 50 4.78 -1.52 23.15
C VAL A 50 5.50 -2.00 21.90
N PRO A 51 6.73 -1.54 21.64
CA PRO A 51 7.42 -1.84 20.40
C PRO A 51 7.91 -3.29 20.39
N ARG A 52 7.76 -3.95 19.23
CA ARG A 52 8.13 -5.36 19.02
C ARG A 52 8.84 -5.54 17.68
N LEU A 53 10.02 -6.17 17.71
CA LEU A 53 10.75 -6.59 16.52
C LEU A 53 10.42 -8.05 16.20
N THR A 54 9.96 -8.29 14.97
CA THR A 54 9.73 -9.63 14.44
C THR A 54 10.40 -9.76 13.10
N ALA A 55 11.04 -10.92 12.82
CA ALA A 55 11.56 -11.23 11.48
C ALA A 55 11.52 -12.73 11.19
N LYS A 56 11.47 -13.04 9.90
CA LYS A 56 11.45 -14.39 9.35
C LYS A 56 12.47 -14.52 8.21
N ARG A 57 13.09 -15.72 8.10
CA ARG A 57 13.91 -16.12 6.96
C ARG A 57 13.32 -17.40 6.37
N GLY A 58 13.03 -17.39 5.05
CA GLY A 58 12.40 -18.55 4.39
C GLY A 58 11.04 -18.97 5.01
N GLY A 59 10.34 -18.04 5.67
CA GLY A 59 9.08 -18.32 6.39
C GLY A 59 9.27 -18.69 7.88
N ALA A 60 10.44 -19.16 8.30
CA ALA A 60 10.74 -19.50 9.69
C ALA A 60 11.03 -18.24 10.53
N PRO A 61 10.48 -18.10 11.74
CA PRO A 61 10.79 -16.99 12.63
C PRO A 61 12.26 -17.07 13.10
N ILE A 62 12.99 -15.93 13.04
CA ILE A 62 14.37 -15.82 13.52
C ILE A 62 14.50 -14.85 14.68
N VAL A 63 13.59 -13.89 14.81
CA VAL A 63 13.48 -13.00 15.97
C VAL A 63 12.01 -12.70 16.24
N ASP A 64 11.69 -12.68 17.51
CA ASP A 64 10.40 -12.23 18.02
C ASP A 64 10.62 -11.72 19.45
N ARG A 65 10.82 -10.41 19.60
CA ARG A 65 11.11 -9.80 20.91
C ARG A 65 10.43 -8.46 21.10
N THR A 66 9.93 -8.22 22.29
CA THR A 66 9.52 -6.91 22.74
C THR A 66 10.78 -6.06 22.98
N LEU A 67 10.76 -4.83 22.53
CA LEU A 67 11.85 -3.87 22.71
C LEU A 67 11.62 -3.12 24.04
N SER A 68 12.68 -2.90 24.81
CA SER A 68 12.60 -2.41 26.19
C SER A 68 12.40 -0.90 26.34
N ALA A 69 12.24 -0.15 25.25
CA ALA A 69 12.09 1.31 25.31
C ALA A 69 10.61 1.70 25.22
N GLU A 70 10.03 2.18 26.32
CA GLU A 70 8.73 2.86 26.29
C GLU A 70 8.85 4.12 25.43
N GLY A 71 7.88 4.31 24.49
CA GLY A 71 7.82 5.49 23.63
C GLY A 71 8.81 5.48 22.47
N LEU A 72 9.36 4.32 22.08
CA LEU A 72 10.29 4.20 20.94
C LEU A 72 9.72 4.87 19.69
N GLY A 73 10.46 5.86 19.18
CA GLY A 73 10.12 6.60 17.97
C GLY A 73 10.61 5.92 16.68
N HIS A 74 10.36 6.56 15.55
CA HIS A 74 10.76 6.04 14.25
C HIS A 74 12.28 6.00 14.07
N ALA A 75 13.01 6.97 14.63
CA ALA A 75 14.47 7.04 14.50
C ALA A 75 15.15 5.87 15.19
N GLU A 76 14.82 5.64 16.45
CA GLU A 76 15.36 4.53 17.24
C GLU A 76 14.94 3.17 16.67
N ALA A 77 13.72 3.06 16.16
CA ALA A 77 13.23 1.86 15.49
C ALA A 77 14.03 1.54 14.23
N LEU A 78 14.38 2.56 13.45
CA LEU A 78 15.23 2.41 12.26
C LEU A 78 16.67 2.02 12.64
N ASP A 79 17.24 2.63 13.69
CA ASP A 79 18.58 2.27 14.17
C ASP A 79 18.64 0.78 14.60
N ILE A 80 17.64 0.33 15.39
CA ILE A 80 17.51 -1.08 15.78
C ILE A 80 17.34 -2.01 14.56
N LEU A 81 16.54 -1.59 13.59
CA LEU A 81 16.33 -2.35 12.37
C LEU A 81 17.62 -2.45 11.55
N LEU A 82 18.37 -1.36 11.40
CA LEU A 82 19.65 -1.34 10.69
C LEU A 82 20.69 -2.22 11.36
N GLU A 83 20.81 -2.17 12.68
CA GLU A 83 21.70 -3.05 13.44
C GLU A 83 21.34 -4.51 13.22
N PHE A 84 20.04 -4.85 13.31
CA PHE A 84 19.56 -6.19 13.06
C PHE A 84 19.87 -6.65 11.62
N VAL A 85 19.55 -5.84 10.62
CA VAL A 85 19.81 -6.18 9.21
C VAL A 85 21.30 -6.36 8.96
N ARG A 86 22.14 -5.47 9.46
CA ARG A 86 23.63 -5.59 9.33
C ARG A 86 24.16 -6.88 9.92
N ALA A 87 23.67 -7.28 11.09
CA ALA A 87 24.05 -8.53 11.72
C ALA A 87 23.67 -9.74 10.86
N GLU A 88 22.48 -9.73 10.27
CA GLU A 88 21.96 -10.81 9.44
C GLU A 88 22.57 -10.86 8.03
N LEU A 89 23.13 -9.76 7.52
CA LEU A 89 23.84 -9.72 6.24
C LEU A 89 25.26 -10.32 6.30
N HIS A 90 25.78 -10.63 7.51
CA HIS A 90 27.05 -11.33 7.70
C HIS A 90 28.25 -10.72 6.93
N GLY A 91 28.29 -9.40 6.82
CA GLY A 91 29.37 -8.65 6.17
C GLY A 91 29.16 -8.36 4.68
N GLU A 92 28.00 -8.69 4.12
CA GLU A 92 27.65 -8.29 2.76
C GLU A 92 27.47 -6.77 2.64
N VAL A 93 27.80 -6.24 1.47
CA VAL A 93 27.65 -4.82 1.17
C VAL A 93 26.20 -4.50 0.83
N LEU A 94 25.68 -3.42 1.40
CA LEU A 94 24.35 -2.90 1.07
C LEU A 94 24.44 -2.11 -0.24
N ALA A 95 23.84 -2.65 -1.30
CA ALA A 95 23.84 -2.05 -2.65
C ALA A 95 22.85 -0.89 -2.79
N GLY A 96 21.82 -0.85 -1.96
CA GLY A 96 20.80 0.21 -1.97
C GLY A 96 19.65 -0.02 -1.01
N VAL A 97 18.88 1.03 -0.77
CA VAL A 97 17.65 0.99 0.02
C VAL A 97 16.48 1.45 -0.84
N GLY A 98 15.43 0.63 -0.94
CA GLY A 98 14.18 0.98 -1.56
C GLY A 98 13.17 1.46 -0.52
N HIS A 99 12.49 2.58 -0.79
CA HIS A 99 11.47 3.14 0.08
C HIS A 99 10.13 3.15 -0.60
N ARG A 100 9.11 2.61 0.05
CA ARG A 100 7.74 2.89 -0.33
C ARG A 100 7.38 4.30 0.10
N VAL A 101 6.95 5.12 -0.86
CA VAL A 101 6.44 6.47 -0.65
C VAL A 101 5.00 6.53 -1.14
N VAL A 102 4.09 6.98 -0.29
CA VAL A 102 2.66 6.95 -0.62
C VAL A 102 2.33 7.87 -1.79
N HIS A 103 2.96 9.04 -1.89
CA HIS A 103 2.58 10.03 -2.89
C HIS A 103 3.77 10.59 -3.68
N GLY A 104 3.73 10.39 -5.01
CA GLY A 104 4.70 10.98 -5.96
C GLY A 104 4.16 12.21 -6.72
N GLY A 105 2.91 12.59 -6.48
CA GLY A 105 2.26 13.69 -7.20
C GLY A 105 2.13 13.41 -8.69
N LEU A 106 2.29 14.47 -9.48
CA LEU A 106 2.36 14.39 -10.95
C LEU A 106 3.80 14.32 -11.45
N GLU A 107 4.75 14.56 -10.58
CA GLU A 107 6.15 14.74 -10.91
C GLU A 107 6.93 13.41 -10.87
N PHE A 108 6.67 12.57 -9.86
CA PHE A 108 7.39 11.33 -9.65
C PHE A 108 6.57 10.13 -10.14
N MET A 109 6.83 9.73 -11.39
CA MET A 109 6.11 8.65 -12.07
C MET A 109 6.92 7.35 -12.15
N GLU A 110 8.18 7.39 -11.74
CA GLU A 110 9.12 6.26 -11.79
C GLU A 110 9.94 6.19 -10.49
N PRO A 111 10.55 5.03 -10.19
CA PRO A 111 11.48 4.93 -9.07
C PRO A 111 12.56 5.99 -9.17
N THR A 112 12.76 6.77 -8.11
CA THR A 112 13.61 7.94 -8.12
C THR A 112 14.69 7.84 -7.05
N ARG A 113 15.96 8.05 -7.44
CA ARG A 113 17.06 8.18 -6.47
C ARG A 113 16.87 9.47 -5.69
N VAL A 114 16.89 9.34 -4.36
CA VAL A 114 16.63 10.47 -3.48
C VAL A 114 17.94 11.07 -2.98
N ASP A 115 18.03 12.37 -3.07
CA ASP A 115 18.97 13.25 -2.39
C ASP A 115 18.21 14.31 -1.60
N ALA A 116 18.93 15.26 -0.99
CA ALA A 116 18.30 16.32 -0.21
C ALA A 116 17.33 17.18 -1.04
N ALA A 117 17.66 17.48 -2.31
CA ALA A 117 16.81 18.28 -3.18
C ALA A 117 15.51 17.54 -3.57
N ILE A 118 15.62 16.27 -3.88
CA ILE A 118 14.45 15.41 -4.15
C ILE A 118 13.58 15.28 -2.90
N LEU A 119 14.18 15.12 -1.73
CA LEU A 119 13.45 15.03 -0.47
C LEU A 119 12.62 16.29 -0.17
N GLU A 120 13.16 17.48 -0.45
CA GLU A 120 12.42 18.74 -0.34
C GLU A 120 11.26 18.84 -1.33
N ARG A 121 11.44 18.36 -2.57
CA ARG A 121 10.38 18.32 -3.58
C ARG A 121 9.26 17.37 -3.14
N LEU A 122 9.59 16.19 -2.62
CA LEU A 122 8.63 15.23 -2.08
C LEU A 122 7.87 15.77 -0.86
N ALA A 123 8.47 16.64 -0.06
CA ALA A 123 7.81 17.29 1.08
C ALA A 123 6.63 18.19 0.67
N ARG A 124 6.60 18.70 -0.57
CA ARG A 124 5.48 19.48 -1.11
C ARG A 124 4.19 18.67 -1.20
N TYR A 125 4.28 17.34 -1.25
CA TYR A 125 3.13 16.44 -1.32
C TYR A 125 2.60 16.01 0.06
N VAL A 126 3.19 16.47 1.16
CA VAL A 126 2.68 16.21 2.52
C VAL A 126 1.19 16.57 2.67
N PRO A 127 0.69 17.71 2.14
CA PRO A 127 -0.73 18.04 2.23
C PRO A 127 -1.68 17.04 1.53
N LEU A 128 -1.18 16.26 0.56
CA LEU A 128 -1.96 15.25 -0.17
C LEU A 128 -2.03 13.90 0.58
N ALA A 129 -1.11 13.65 1.50
CA ALA A 129 -1.06 12.43 2.30
C ALA A 129 -0.51 12.71 3.71
N PRO A 130 -1.15 13.57 4.51
CA PRO A 130 -0.59 14.08 5.76
C PRO A 130 -0.34 12.99 6.82
N LEU A 131 -1.07 11.89 6.78
CA LEU A 131 -0.93 10.78 7.72
C LEU A 131 0.17 9.77 7.34
N HIS A 132 0.72 9.84 6.13
CA HIS A 132 1.67 8.85 5.63
C HIS A 132 2.98 9.47 5.14
N GLN A 133 2.90 10.51 4.31
CA GLN A 133 4.06 11.13 3.67
C GLN A 133 5.15 11.59 4.67
N PRO A 134 4.82 12.24 5.80
CA PRO A 134 5.82 12.64 6.78
C PRO A 134 6.67 11.49 7.31
N HIS A 135 6.04 10.33 7.60
CA HIS A 135 6.73 9.14 8.09
C HIS A 135 7.63 8.52 7.02
N ASN A 136 7.16 8.48 5.76
CA ASN A 136 7.98 8.00 4.64
C ASN A 136 9.23 8.86 4.45
N LEU A 137 9.07 10.19 4.44
CA LEU A 137 10.17 11.11 4.22
C LEU A 137 11.15 11.14 5.41
N ALA A 138 10.66 11.01 6.64
CA ALA A 138 11.51 10.90 7.82
C ALA A 138 12.41 9.66 7.76
N ALA A 139 11.87 8.52 7.33
CA ALA A 139 12.66 7.31 7.14
C ALA A 139 13.76 7.49 6.09
N ILE A 140 13.45 8.10 4.94
CA ILE A 140 14.44 8.37 3.89
C ILE A 140 15.54 9.32 4.42
N ARG A 141 15.16 10.40 5.12
CA ARG A 141 16.14 11.35 5.70
C ARG A 141 17.11 10.64 6.62
N LEU A 142 16.59 9.82 7.53
CA LEU A 142 17.43 9.07 8.46
C LEU A 142 18.36 8.10 7.73
N MET A 143 17.89 7.42 6.67
CA MET A 143 18.73 6.53 5.88
C MET A 143 19.85 7.26 5.16
N LEU A 144 19.57 8.41 4.54
CA LEU A 144 20.59 9.27 3.93
C LEU A 144 21.68 9.69 4.94
N GLU A 145 21.32 9.94 6.20
CA GLU A 145 22.25 10.28 7.29
C GLU A 145 23.04 9.07 7.80
N ARG A 146 22.38 7.90 7.95
CA ARG A 146 22.96 6.69 8.55
C ARG A 146 23.80 5.84 7.57
N LEU A 147 23.52 5.98 6.27
CA LEU A 147 24.11 5.19 5.19
C LEU A 147 24.68 6.10 4.09
N PRO A 148 25.65 6.99 4.41
CA PRO A 148 26.21 7.90 3.42
C PRO A 148 26.83 7.10 2.27
N GLY A 149 26.45 7.44 1.03
CA GLY A 149 26.94 6.77 -0.18
C GLY A 149 26.13 5.58 -0.64
N VAL A 150 25.21 5.03 0.16
CA VAL A 150 24.26 4.01 -0.28
C VAL A 150 23.14 4.68 -1.04
N PRO A 151 22.78 4.20 -2.26
CA PRO A 151 21.66 4.75 -3.01
C PRO A 151 20.32 4.54 -2.30
N GLU A 152 19.55 5.62 -2.14
CA GLU A 152 18.19 5.60 -1.60
C GLU A 152 17.19 5.80 -2.74
N ILE A 153 16.29 4.85 -2.95
CA ILE A 153 15.33 4.85 -4.07
C ILE A 153 13.90 4.94 -3.54
N ALA A 154 13.20 6.01 -3.88
CA ALA A 154 11.77 6.15 -3.61
C ALA A 154 10.94 5.50 -4.72
N CYS A 155 9.98 4.66 -4.32
CA CYS A 155 9.00 4.03 -5.19
C CYS A 155 7.60 4.45 -4.73
N PHE A 156 6.73 4.87 -5.67
CA PHE A 156 5.52 5.61 -5.35
C PHE A 156 4.25 4.79 -5.57
N ASP A 157 3.35 4.77 -4.59
CA ASP A 157 2.05 4.10 -4.72
C ASP A 157 1.18 4.70 -5.84
N THR A 158 1.38 5.97 -6.15
CA THR A 158 0.61 6.67 -7.19
C THR A 158 1.16 6.49 -8.61
N ALA A 159 2.41 6.04 -8.76
CA ALA A 159 3.11 6.02 -10.06
C ALA A 159 2.43 5.10 -11.09
N PHE A 160 2.04 3.90 -10.70
CA PHE A 160 1.39 2.92 -11.58
C PHE A 160 0.09 3.44 -12.21
N HIS A 161 -0.63 4.33 -11.53
CA HIS A 161 -1.89 4.90 -11.99
C HIS A 161 -1.73 6.10 -12.93
N ARG A 162 -0.51 6.47 -13.30
CA ARG A 162 -0.26 7.58 -14.24
C ARG A 162 -0.71 7.28 -15.68
N THR A 163 -1.03 6.03 -15.97
CA THR A 163 -1.60 5.60 -17.27
C THR A 163 -3.13 5.71 -17.34
N VAL A 164 -3.79 6.04 -16.22
CA VAL A 164 -5.25 6.27 -16.16
C VAL A 164 -5.61 7.45 -17.08
N PRO A 165 -6.61 7.33 -17.96
CA PRO A 165 -7.02 8.42 -18.85
C PRO A 165 -7.47 9.66 -18.08
N GLU A 166 -7.27 10.85 -18.64
CA GLU A 166 -7.62 12.12 -17.98
C GLU A 166 -9.09 12.17 -17.56
N VAL A 167 -10.00 11.68 -18.39
CA VAL A 167 -11.44 11.62 -18.08
C VAL A 167 -11.74 10.83 -16.80
N ALA A 168 -10.94 9.84 -16.47
CA ALA A 168 -11.07 9.04 -15.26
C ALA A 168 -10.31 9.63 -14.05
N GLN A 169 -9.42 10.60 -14.28
CA GLN A 169 -8.69 11.29 -13.22
C GLN A 169 -9.45 12.49 -12.64
N LEU A 170 -10.32 13.12 -13.44
CA LEU A 170 -10.96 14.37 -13.06
C LEU A 170 -12.19 14.14 -12.17
N PHE A 171 -12.39 15.04 -11.21
CA PHE A 171 -13.66 15.23 -10.55
C PHE A 171 -14.49 16.25 -11.31
N ALA A 172 -15.80 16.13 -11.27
CA ALA A 172 -16.71 17.10 -11.89
C ALA A 172 -16.75 18.43 -11.09
N LEU A 173 -15.60 19.06 -10.95
CA LEU A 173 -15.38 20.32 -10.27
C LEU A 173 -14.87 21.38 -11.26
N PRO A 174 -15.03 22.69 -10.95
CA PRO A 174 -14.47 23.74 -11.78
C PRO A 174 -12.98 23.55 -12.07
N PRO A 175 -12.49 23.90 -13.28
CA PRO A 175 -11.12 23.62 -13.73
C PRO A 175 -10.00 24.11 -12.79
N ARG A 176 -10.24 25.17 -12.02
CA ARG A 176 -9.27 25.68 -11.03
C ARG A 176 -8.84 24.65 -9.99
N PHE A 177 -9.71 23.68 -9.65
CA PHE A 177 -9.38 22.62 -8.72
C PHE A 177 -8.41 21.59 -9.35
N ALA A 178 -8.64 21.21 -10.59
CA ALA A 178 -7.71 20.35 -11.32
C ALA A 178 -6.35 21.02 -11.50
N ALA A 179 -6.33 22.33 -11.79
CA ALA A 179 -5.11 23.14 -11.87
C ALA A 179 -4.36 23.20 -10.51
N ALA A 180 -5.10 23.15 -9.39
CA ALA A 180 -4.54 23.06 -8.04
C ALA A 180 -4.14 21.62 -7.63
N GLY A 181 -4.21 20.64 -8.54
CA GLY A 181 -3.82 19.26 -8.29
C GLY A 181 -4.93 18.37 -7.71
N VAL A 182 -6.19 18.84 -7.64
CA VAL A 182 -7.32 18.02 -7.17
C VAL A 182 -7.76 17.07 -8.28
N ARG A 183 -7.29 15.82 -8.19
CA ARG A 183 -7.60 14.74 -9.14
C ARG A 183 -7.50 13.38 -8.47
N ARG A 184 -7.92 12.33 -9.16
CA ARG A 184 -7.71 10.95 -8.74
C ARG A 184 -6.27 10.55 -9.01
N TYR A 185 -5.51 10.26 -7.95
CA TYR A 185 -4.15 9.76 -8.06
C TYR A 185 -4.11 8.22 -8.07
N GLY A 186 -4.94 7.60 -7.24
CA GLY A 186 -4.88 6.16 -6.97
C GLY A 186 -3.71 5.80 -6.06
N PHE A 187 -3.83 4.67 -5.38
CA PHE A 187 -2.82 4.18 -4.42
C PHE A 187 -2.68 2.67 -4.54
N HIS A 188 -1.81 2.05 -3.74
CA HIS A 188 -1.40 0.66 -3.84
C HIS A 188 -0.77 0.31 -5.20
N GLY A 189 -0.30 1.30 -5.95
CA GLY A 189 0.26 1.12 -7.30
C GLY A 189 1.41 0.13 -7.34
N LEU A 190 2.29 0.11 -6.32
CA LEU A 190 3.38 -0.87 -6.23
C LEU A 190 2.88 -2.31 -6.17
N SER A 191 1.73 -2.55 -5.52
CA SER A 191 1.10 -3.88 -5.50
C SER A 191 0.53 -4.25 -6.86
N TYR A 192 -0.14 -3.32 -7.53
CA TYR A 192 -0.69 -3.54 -8.87
C TYR A 192 0.39 -3.71 -9.93
N GLU A 193 1.47 -2.95 -9.84
CA GLU A 193 2.64 -3.07 -10.71
C GLU A 193 3.29 -4.45 -10.57
N TYR A 194 3.44 -4.94 -9.33
CA TYR A 194 3.94 -6.29 -9.09
C TYR A 194 3.02 -7.36 -9.71
N VAL A 195 1.70 -7.27 -9.49
CA VAL A 195 0.73 -8.20 -10.10
C VAL A 195 0.84 -8.15 -11.61
N ALA A 196 0.85 -6.96 -12.22
CA ALA A 196 0.98 -6.79 -13.67
C ALA A 196 2.29 -7.40 -14.21
N SER A 197 3.40 -7.31 -13.45
CA SER A 197 4.71 -7.83 -13.85
C SER A 197 4.79 -9.36 -13.82
N VAL A 198 4.10 -10.01 -12.89
CA VAL A 198 4.13 -11.48 -12.76
C VAL A 198 3.03 -12.18 -13.56
N LEU A 199 1.95 -11.49 -13.85
CA LEU A 199 0.77 -12.05 -14.51
C LEU A 199 1.07 -12.72 -15.86
N PRO A 200 1.99 -12.20 -16.74
CA PRO A 200 2.33 -12.86 -18.00
C PRO A 200 2.90 -14.27 -17.83
N SER A 201 3.54 -14.56 -16.70
CA SER A 201 4.08 -15.90 -16.43
C SER A 201 3.05 -16.87 -15.82
N LEU A 202 1.91 -16.36 -15.35
CA LEU A 202 0.85 -17.12 -14.71
C LEU A 202 -0.35 -17.36 -15.66
N ASP A 203 -0.78 -16.30 -16.34
CA ASP A 203 -1.92 -16.32 -17.25
C ASP A 203 -1.76 -15.23 -18.31
N VAL A 204 -1.41 -15.66 -19.53
CA VAL A 204 -1.18 -14.75 -20.68
C VAL A 204 -2.47 -14.02 -21.10
N ARG A 205 -3.65 -14.65 -20.97
CA ARG A 205 -4.94 -14.04 -21.29
C ARG A 205 -5.25 -12.90 -20.30
N ALA A 206 -5.08 -13.16 -19.01
CA ALA A 206 -5.26 -12.15 -17.97
C ALA A 206 -4.29 -10.99 -18.14
N ALA A 207 -3.02 -11.28 -18.47
CA ALA A 207 -1.99 -10.25 -18.66
C ALA A 207 -2.25 -9.33 -19.86
N ALA A 208 -2.71 -9.90 -20.97
CA ALA A 208 -3.01 -9.14 -22.21
C ALA A 208 -4.42 -8.55 -22.22
N GLY A 209 -5.32 -9.05 -21.38
CA GLY A 209 -6.74 -8.76 -21.37
C GLY A 209 -7.17 -7.65 -20.41
N ARG A 210 -8.45 -7.69 -20.08
CA ARG A 210 -9.16 -6.80 -19.15
C ARG A 210 -9.23 -7.44 -17.79
N THR A 211 -8.38 -7.00 -16.88
CA THR A 211 -8.23 -7.60 -15.56
C THR A 211 -8.59 -6.60 -14.47
N VAL A 212 -9.41 -7.03 -13.50
CA VAL A 212 -9.63 -6.29 -12.26
C VAL A 212 -8.82 -6.94 -11.15
N VAL A 213 -7.95 -6.16 -10.52
CA VAL A 213 -7.15 -6.59 -9.39
C VAL A 213 -7.74 -6.02 -8.10
N PHE A 214 -8.00 -6.90 -7.15
CA PHE A 214 -8.45 -6.57 -5.79
C PHE A 214 -7.26 -6.63 -4.84
N HIS A 215 -6.82 -5.49 -4.35
CA HIS A 215 -5.88 -5.40 -3.23
C HIS A 215 -6.67 -5.29 -1.95
N LEU A 216 -6.96 -6.42 -1.29
CA LEU A 216 -7.78 -6.47 -0.08
C LEU A 216 -6.91 -6.73 1.14
N GLY A 217 -6.58 -5.68 1.86
CA GLY A 217 -5.87 -5.68 3.13
C GLY A 217 -6.59 -4.83 4.17
N ASN A 218 -5.90 -4.39 5.22
CA ASN A 218 -6.45 -3.38 6.14
C ASN A 218 -6.74 -2.06 5.41
N GLY A 219 -5.87 -1.64 4.48
CA GLY A 219 -6.22 -0.76 3.38
C GLY A 219 -6.69 -1.60 2.19
N ALA A 220 -7.79 -1.23 1.53
CA ALA A 220 -8.35 -1.97 0.41
C ALA A 220 -8.64 -1.05 -0.78
N SER A 221 -8.33 -1.54 -1.97
CA SER A 221 -8.68 -0.88 -3.23
C SER A 221 -8.75 -1.88 -4.37
N MET A 222 -9.24 -1.42 -5.51
CA MET A 222 -9.29 -2.19 -6.74
C MET A 222 -8.72 -1.36 -7.89
N ALA A 223 -8.17 -2.03 -8.89
CA ALA A 223 -7.70 -1.39 -10.11
C ALA A 223 -8.15 -2.17 -11.34
N ALA A 224 -8.57 -1.44 -12.37
CA ALA A 224 -8.85 -1.94 -13.71
C ALA A 224 -7.57 -1.88 -14.54
N LEU A 225 -7.13 -3.03 -15.05
CA LEU A 225 -5.95 -3.15 -15.90
C LEU A 225 -6.35 -3.59 -17.31
N GLN A 226 -5.82 -2.89 -18.30
CA GLN A 226 -5.90 -3.32 -19.70
C GLN A 226 -4.49 -3.54 -20.24
N GLY A 227 -4.19 -4.78 -20.61
CA GLY A 227 -2.84 -5.13 -21.05
C GLY A 227 -1.76 -4.80 -20.01
N GLY A 228 -2.05 -5.04 -18.71
CA GLY A 228 -1.16 -4.74 -17.60
C GLY A 228 -1.05 -3.26 -17.20
N ARG A 229 -1.78 -2.35 -17.84
CA ARG A 229 -1.74 -0.89 -17.56
C ARG A 229 -2.99 -0.45 -16.80
N SER A 230 -2.85 0.35 -15.77
CA SER A 230 -3.98 0.91 -15.03
C SER A 230 -4.80 1.87 -15.89
N ILE A 231 -6.12 1.65 -15.96
CA ILE A 231 -7.08 2.54 -16.62
C ILE A 231 -8.12 3.12 -15.66
N GLY A 232 -8.16 2.63 -14.43
CA GLY A 232 -9.06 3.09 -13.38
C GLY A 232 -8.73 2.42 -12.06
N THR A 233 -9.06 3.10 -10.96
CA THR A 233 -8.87 2.56 -9.60
C THR A 233 -9.91 3.16 -8.66
N THR A 234 -10.20 2.47 -7.56
CA THR A 234 -11.23 2.89 -6.61
C THR A 234 -10.78 3.98 -5.64
N MET A 235 -9.49 4.06 -5.30
CA MET A 235 -8.97 5.18 -4.53
C MET A 235 -8.81 6.40 -5.43
N GLY A 236 -9.07 7.58 -4.88
CA GLY A 236 -9.14 8.83 -5.64
C GLY A 236 -8.06 9.84 -5.27
N PHE A 237 -8.48 11.01 -4.81
CA PHE A 237 -7.59 12.10 -4.37
C PHE A 237 -6.78 11.67 -3.14
N THR A 238 -7.42 10.97 -2.21
CA THR A 238 -6.80 10.39 -1.03
C THR A 238 -7.04 8.88 -0.97
N ALA A 239 -6.39 8.21 -0.02
CA ALA A 239 -6.58 6.79 0.23
C ALA A 239 -7.82 6.46 1.10
N ILE A 240 -8.79 7.39 1.21
CA ILE A 240 -10.09 7.13 1.87
C ILE A 240 -11.11 6.59 0.87
N GLU A 241 -11.15 7.16 -0.33
CA GLU A 241 -12.17 6.86 -1.34
C GLU A 241 -12.12 5.39 -1.79
N GLY A 242 -13.27 4.86 -2.21
CA GLY A 242 -13.40 3.52 -2.76
C GLY A 242 -14.05 2.54 -1.79
N LEU A 243 -13.39 1.43 -1.53
CA LEU A 243 -13.91 0.37 -0.66
C LEU A 243 -13.94 0.79 0.81
N PRO A 244 -14.90 0.30 1.61
CA PRO A 244 -14.74 0.30 3.07
C PRO A 244 -13.47 -0.49 3.42
N MET A 245 -12.74 -0.05 4.43
CA MET A 245 -11.46 -0.66 4.84
C MET A 245 -11.53 -1.04 6.32
N GLY A 246 -10.43 -1.45 6.91
CA GLY A 246 -10.43 -1.78 8.34
C GLY A 246 -11.01 -0.68 9.22
N THR A 247 -10.53 0.56 9.04
CA THR A 247 -10.94 1.73 9.82
C THR A 247 -11.39 2.92 8.96
N ARG A 248 -11.24 2.88 7.64
CA ARG A 248 -11.59 3.97 6.71
C ARG A 248 -12.96 3.72 6.10
N THR A 249 -13.70 4.79 5.91
CA THR A 249 -15.11 4.73 5.47
C THR A 249 -15.28 4.22 4.03
N GLY A 250 -14.33 4.43 3.13
CA GLY A 250 -14.55 4.30 1.70
C GLY A 250 -15.34 5.50 1.14
N SER A 251 -15.95 5.31 -0.03
CA SER A 251 -16.75 6.34 -0.69
C SER A 251 -17.94 6.78 0.18
N LEU A 252 -18.09 8.09 0.36
CA LEU A 252 -19.11 8.74 1.14
C LEU A 252 -19.74 9.86 0.31
N ASP A 253 -21.06 10.08 0.47
CA ASP A 253 -21.72 11.25 -0.08
C ASP A 253 -21.17 12.53 0.58
N PRO A 254 -20.71 13.53 -0.19
CA PRO A 254 -20.24 14.81 0.39
C PRO A 254 -21.28 15.51 1.26
N GLY A 255 -22.59 15.30 1.02
CA GLY A 255 -23.68 15.84 1.84
C GLY A 255 -23.60 15.35 3.30
N VAL A 256 -23.06 14.16 3.54
CA VAL A 256 -22.84 13.65 4.91
C VAL A 256 -21.80 14.50 5.64
N LEU A 257 -20.74 14.98 4.94
CA LEU A 257 -19.75 15.88 5.53
C LEU A 257 -20.36 17.21 5.92
N LEU A 258 -21.19 17.78 5.04
CA LEU A 258 -21.90 19.03 5.32
C LEU A 258 -22.82 18.86 6.54
N PHE A 259 -23.58 17.76 6.62
CA PHE A 259 -24.41 17.43 7.77
C PHE A 259 -23.58 17.31 9.08
N MET A 260 -22.41 16.67 9.02
CA MET A 260 -21.52 16.56 10.18
C MET A 260 -21.02 17.92 10.67
N PHE A 261 -20.69 18.84 9.76
CA PHE A 261 -20.23 20.18 10.10
C PHE A 261 -21.38 21.06 10.62
N ASP A 262 -22.48 21.10 9.90
CA ASP A 262 -23.55 22.08 10.12
C ASP A 262 -24.52 21.65 11.23
N GLU A 263 -24.92 20.36 11.24
CA GLU A 263 -25.94 19.86 12.17
C GLU A 263 -25.35 19.22 13.42
N LEU A 264 -24.22 18.46 13.25
CA LEU A 264 -23.57 17.80 14.39
C LEU A 264 -22.48 18.65 15.03
N GLY A 265 -22.11 19.80 14.43
CA GLY A 265 -21.11 20.72 14.96
C GLY A 265 -19.71 20.14 15.03
N MET A 266 -19.42 19.10 14.24
CA MET A 266 -18.11 18.45 14.26
C MET A 266 -17.05 19.35 13.61
N SER A 267 -15.88 19.40 14.21
CA SER A 267 -14.72 20.05 13.61
C SER A 267 -14.12 19.22 12.47
N VAL A 268 -13.38 19.86 11.57
CA VAL A 268 -12.66 19.18 10.49
C VAL A 268 -11.76 18.04 11.02
N ARG A 269 -11.13 18.23 12.19
CA ARG A 269 -10.25 17.22 12.79
C ARG A 269 -11.00 16.02 13.37
N GLU A 270 -12.17 16.25 13.93
CA GLU A 270 -13.04 15.17 14.38
C GLU A 270 -13.54 14.35 13.21
N VAL A 271 -13.97 14.99 12.12
CA VAL A 271 -14.39 14.31 10.90
C VAL A 271 -13.25 13.56 10.26
N GLU A 272 -12.03 14.14 10.17
CA GLU A 272 -10.84 13.46 9.68
C GLU A 272 -10.56 12.18 10.48
N ARG A 273 -10.55 12.27 11.82
CA ARG A 273 -10.33 11.12 12.70
C ARG A 273 -11.39 10.04 12.50
N LEU A 274 -12.67 10.43 12.44
CA LEU A 274 -13.78 9.53 12.19
C LEU A 274 -13.61 8.76 10.88
N LEU A 275 -13.33 9.47 9.78
CA LEU A 275 -13.23 8.86 8.45
C LEU A 275 -12.03 7.93 8.28
N TYR A 276 -10.89 8.22 8.94
CA TYR A 276 -9.67 7.44 8.80
C TYR A 276 -9.52 6.32 9.83
N HIS A 277 -10.05 6.50 11.07
CA HIS A 277 -9.70 5.65 12.20
C HIS A 277 -10.88 5.00 12.91
N GLU A 278 -12.10 5.50 12.74
CA GLU A 278 -13.28 5.06 13.51
C GLU A 278 -14.41 4.53 12.60
N SER A 279 -14.15 4.42 11.29
CA SER A 279 -15.12 3.98 10.27
C SER A 279 -14.80 2.58 9.74
N GLY A 280 -15.27 2.27 8.56
CA GLY A 280 -15.00 1.00 7.87
C GLY A 280 -15.56 -0.21 8.62
N LEU A 281 -14.80 -1.32 8.61
CA LEU A 281 -15.19 -2.55 9.29
C LEU A 281 -15.34 -2.34 10.80
N LEU A 282 -14.42 -1.57 11.41
CA LEU A 282 -14.48 -1.23 12.83
C LEU A 282 -15.75 -0.43 13.14
N GLY A 283 -16.02 0.63 12.39
CA GLY A 283 -17.18 1.50 12.61
C GLY A 283 -18.51 0.78 12.41
N LEU A 284 -18.62 -0.06 11.38
CA LEU A 284 -19.83 -0.84 11.10
C LEU A 284 -20.09 -1.95 12.12
N SER A 285 -19.03 -2.64 12.57
CA SER A 285 -19.16 -3.75 13.49
C SER A 285 -19.21 -3.31 14.96
N GLY A 286 -18.53 -2.21 15.30
CA GLY A 286 -18.22 -1.84 16.68
C GLY A 286 -17.31 -2.85 17.42
N LEU A 287 -16.70 -3.80 16.70
CA LEU A 287 -15.97 -4.93 17.28
C LEU A 287 -14.50 -4.95 16.89
N SER A 288 -14.21 -5.01 15.59
CA SER A 288 -12.84 -5.17 15.08
C SER A 288 -12.69 -4.57 13.68
N SER A 289 -11.47 -4.13 13.37
CA SER A 289 -11.04 -3.78 12.00
C SER A 289 -10.47 -4.98 11.24
N ASP A 290 -10.29 -6.13 11.90
CA ASP A 290 -9.72 -7.34 11.31
C ASP A 290 -10.81 -8.26 10.76
N MET A 291 -10.74 -8.56 9.46
CA MET A 291 -11.69 -9.44 8.79
C MET A 291 -11.75 -10.84 9.41
N ARG A 292 -10.64 -11.33 9.98
CA ARG A 292 -10.60 -12.66 10.62
C ARG A 292 -11.46 -12.71 11.87
N ASP A 293 -11.40 -11.66 12.69
CA ASP A 293 -12.22 -11.54 13.90
C ASP A 293 -13.71 -11.46 13.54
N LEU A 294 -14.03 -10.68 12.48
CA LEU A 294 -15.42 -10.51 12.03
C LEU A 294 -16.00 -11.79 11.44
N LEU A 295 -15.21 -12.56 10.67
CA LEU A 295 -15.63 -13.86 10.12
C LEU A 295 -15.78 -14.93 11.21
N ALA A 296 -15.01 -14.82 12.31
CA ALA A 296 -15.11 -15.74 13.45
C ALA A 296 -16.25 -15.38 14.42
N SER A 297 -16.91 -14.21 14.24
CA SER A 297 -17.93 -13.70 15.14
C SER A 297 -19.35 -14.01 14.65
N ASP A 298 -20.20 -14.54 15.53
CA ASP A 298 -21.63 -14.73 15.30
C ASP A 298 -22.48 -13.46 15.53
N ALA A 299 -21.87 -12.35 15.87
CA ALA A 299 -22.57 -11.10 16.14
C ALA A 299 -23.18 -10.51 14.85
N ALA A 300 -24.43 -10.06 14.91
CA ALA A 300 -25.11 -9.47 13.75
C ALA A 300 -24.36 -8.24 13.17
N PRO A 301 -23.78 -7.32 13.96
CA PRO A 301 -22.98 -6.22 13.43
C PRO A 301 -21.71 -6.68 12.67
N ALA A 302 -21.06 -7.78 13.12
CA ALA A 302 -19.91 -8.34 12.42
C ALA A 302 -20.30 -8.86 11.03
N ARG A 303 -21.41 -9.63 10.94
CA ARG A 303 -21.95 -10.12 9.67
C ARG A 303 -22.31 -8.97 8.73
N LEU A 304 -23.00 -7.95 9.24
CA LEU A 304 -23.36 -6.76 8.47
C LEU A 304 -22.13 -6.03 7.91
N ALA A 305 -21.06 -5.87 8.70
CA ALA A 305 -19.84 -5.23 8.25
C ALA A 305 -19.18 -6.01 7.09
N VAL A 306 -19.13 -7.34 7.19
CA VAL A 306 -18.64 -8.22 6.10
C VAL A 306 -19.52 -8.13 4.86
N ASP A 307 -20.85 -8.12 5.02
CA ASP A 307 -21.79 -8.02 3.90
C ASP A 307 -21.66 -6.66 3.18
N VAL A 308 -21.53 -5.57 3.91
CA VAL A 308 -21.29 -4.23 3.35
C VAL A 308 -19.97 -4.21 2.57
N PHE A 309 -18.90 -4.80 3.12
CA PHE A 309 -17.60 -4.88 2.45
C PHE A 309 -17.71 -5.64 1.11
N CYS A 310 -18.29 -6.83 1.13
CA CYS A 310 -18.45 -7.66 -0.08
C CYS A 310 -19.37 -6.99 -1.11
N TYR A 311 -20.47 -6.39 -0.67
CA TYR A 311 -21.40 -5.66 -1.55
C TYR A 311 -20.73 -4.48 -2.25
N ARG A 312 -19.96 -3.67 -1.50
CA ARG A 312 -19.21 -2.52 -2.07
C ARG A 312 -18.14 -2.99 -3.04
N ALA A 313 -17.37 -4.02 -2.69
CA ALA A 313 -16.36 -4.58 -3.59
C ALA A 313 -16.97 -5.10 -4.90
N ARG A 314 -18.11 -5.76 -4.84
CA ARG A 314 -18.84 -6.24 -6.03
C ARG A 314 -19.38 -5.08 -6.89
N ARG A 315 -19.92 -4.02 -6.28
CA ARG A 315 -20.34 -2.82 -7.03
C ARG A 315 -19.18 -2.19 -7.80
N GLU A 316 -18.03 -2.06 -7.15
CA GLU A 316 -16.83 -1.51 -7.78
C GLU A 316 -16.29 -2.44 -8.88
N LEU A 317 -16.44 -3.78 -8.74
CA LEU A 317 -16.14 -4.72 -9.83
C LEU A 317 -16.96 -4.40 -11.08
N GLY A 318 -18.29 -4.22 -10.93
CA GLY A 318 -19.15 -3.83 -12.04
C GLY A 318 -18.77 -2.50 -12.68
N SER A 319 -18.45 -1.50 -11.85
CA SER A 319 -17.99 -0.18 -12.31
C SER A 319 -16.68 -0.27 -13.11
N LEU A 320 -15.68 -1.00 -12.60
CA LEU A 320 -14.39 -1.18 -13.27
C LEU A 320 -14.51 -2.05 -14.53
N ALA A 321 -15.36 -3.08 -14.51
CA ALA A 321 -15.65 -3.88 -15.71
C ALA A 321 -16.31 -3.05 -16.82
N ALA A 322 -17.20 -2.11 -16.46
CA ALA A 322 -17.80 -1.18 -17.41
C ALA A 322 -16.74 -0.24 -18.01
N ALA A 323 -15.81 0.28 -17.18
CA ALA A 323 -14.70 1.11 -17.66
C ALA A 323 -13.76 0.36 -18.60
N LEU A 324 -13.59 -0.96 -18.40
CA LEU A 324 -12.82 -1.86 -19.27
C LEU A 324 -13.55 -2.26 -20.54
N GLY A 325 -14.88 -2.10 -20.62
CA GLY A 325 -15.71 -2.64 -21.69
C GLY A 325 -15.82 -4.16 -21.65
N GLY A 326 -15.71 -4.75 -20.47
CA GLY A 326 -15.82 -6.19 -20.20
C GLY A 326 -14.78 -6.65 -19.19
N LEU A 327 -14.71 -7.98 -18.98
CA LEU A 327 -13.83 -8.61 -17.98
C LEU A 327 -13.28 -9.92 -18.51
N ASP A 328 -11.98 -10.15 -18.40
CA ASP A 328 -11.32 -11.39 -18.79
C ASP A 328 -10.74 -12.14 -17.60
N ALA A 329 -10.38 -11.41 -16.53
CA ALA A 329 -9.83 -12.01 -15.31
C ALA A 329 -10.07 -11.15 -14.06
N ILE A 330 -10.10 -11.81 -12.92
CA ILE A 330 -10.08 -11.23 -11.58
C ILE A 330 -8.85 -11.76 -10.84
N VAL A 331 -8.13 -10.87 -10.17
CA VAL A 331 -6.98 -11.22 -9.34
C VAL A 331 -7.20 -10.70 -7.93
N PHE A 332 -6.98 -11.53 -6.92
CA PHE A 332 -7.03 -11.15 -5.50
C PHE A 332 -5.63 -11.15 -4.91
N THR A 333 -5.28 -10.10 -4.16
CA THR A 333 -4.00 -9.97 -3.47
C THR A 333 -4.16 -9.29 -2.12
N ALA A 334 -3.08 -9.18 -1.37
CA ALA A 334 -3.02 -8.71 0.02
C ALA A 334 -3.71 -9.64 1.02
N GLY A 335 -3.63 -9.28 2.32
CA GLY A 335 -3.92 -10.21 3.40
C GLY A 335 -5.32 -10.82 3.39
N ILE A 336 -6.35 -10.04 3.11
CA ILE A 336 -7.74 -10.55 2.98
C ILE A 336 -7.90 -11.28 1.64
N GLY A 337 -7.42 -10.67 0.55
CA GLY A 337 -7.56 -11.21 -0.80
C GLY A 337 -6.94 -12.60 -0.96
N GLU A 338 -5.77 -12.81 -0.40
CA GLU A 338 -5.04 -14.09 -0.48
C GLU A 338 -5.59 -15.14 0.49
N ASN A 339 -5.89 -14.75 1.73
CA ASN A 339 -6.11 -15.70 2.82
C ASN A 339 -7.59 -15.93 3.19
N GLN A 340 -8.54 -15.17 2.60
CA GLN A 340 -9.97 -15.32 2.92
C GLN A 340 -10.78 -15.79 1.69
N PRO A 341 -10.84 -17.12 1.44
CA PRO A 341 -11.59 -17.67 0.31
C PRO A 341 -13.08 -17.34 0.36
N GLU A 342 -13.66 -17.25 1.58
CA GLU A 342 -15.05 -16.86 1.77
C GLU A 342 -15.35 -15.47 1.24
N ILE A 343 -14.46 -14.51 1.45
CA ILE A 343 -14.63 -13.13 0.95
C ILE A 343 -14.58 -13.12 -0.58
N ARG A 344 -13.63 -13.86 -1.19
CA ARG A 344 -13.58 -13.99 -2.65
C ARG A 344 -14.86 -14.60 -3.19
N ALA A 345 -15.33 -15.69 -2.59
CA ALA A 345 -16.58 -16.35 -2.99
C ALA A 345 -17.80 -15.43 -2.86
N ARG A 346 -17.93 -14.66 -1.75
CA ARG A 346 -19.04 -13.71 -1.57
C ARG A 346 -19.01 -12.56 -2.58
N ILE A 347 -17.81 -12.06 -2.95
CA ILE A 347 -17.67 -11.02 -3.97
C ILE A 347 -18.07 -11.55 -5.35
N CYS A 348 -17.66 -12.77 -5.70
CA CYS A 348 -17.87 -13.34 -7.04
C CYS A 348 -19.27 -13.95 -7.23
N ARG A 349 -19.93 -14.42 -6.18
CA ARG A 349 -21.20 -15.16 -6.24
C ARG A 349 -22.27 -14.53 -7.12
N ASP A 350 -22.46 -13.23 -7.02
CA ASP A 350 -23.48 -12.51 -7.77
C ASP A 350 -22.86 -11.71 -8.95
N ALA A 351 -21.68 -12.13 -9.41
CA ALA A 351 -20.97 -11.52 -10.53
C ALA A 351 -20.95 -12.41 -11.78
N GLU A 352 -21.73 -13.51 -11.79
CA GLU A 352 -21.84 -14.47 -12.91
C GLU A 352 -22.21 -13.79 -14.24
N TRP A 353 -23.00 -12.72 -14.19
CA TRP A 353 -23.36 -11.92 -15.37
C TRP A 353 -22.16 -11.23 -16.03
N LEU A 354 -21.02 -11.11 -15.35
CA LEU A 354 -19.74 -10.66 -15.90
C LEU A 354 -18.92 -11.80 -16.51
N GLY A 355 -19.40 -13.03 -16.46
CA GLY A 355 -18.67 -14.23 -16.91
C GLY A 355 -17.69 -14.78 -15.86
N VAL A 356 -17.91 -14.46 -14.59
CA VAL A 356 -17.05 -14.89 -13.45
C VAL A 356 -17.50 -16.26 -12.93
#